data_aa7360f0a18fa07434fd056d16ec807e
#
_entry.id   aa7360f0a18fa07434fd056d16ec807e
#
_cell.length_a   1.000
_cell.length_b   1.000
_cell.length_c   1.000
_cell.angle_alpha   90.00
_cell.angle_beta   90.00
_cell.angle_gamma   90.00
#
_symmetry.space_group_name_H-M   'P 1'
#
loop_
_entity.id
_entity.type
_entity.pdbx_description
1 polymer ?
#
loop_
_entity_poly.entity_id
_entity_poly.type
_entity_poly.pdbx_seq_one_letter_code
_entity_poly.pdbx_strand_id
1 'polypeptide(L)'
;MHLRPYQNAPVEWLSQKAKALLVAPAGSGKTRMALVALQRFSAPDAHILWLAHTREQIQQAQRAAYDVCPELNISYICYAGLDHDTERLRWEYDHFICDEAHHLAKTTWGVRVKEINPKFLWLLTATPFSGDPEGDKFMRSLFSACHVVNLQDVRQAGGLVGTQVYWYPTENDDQLHLPVDKLVEHKVEHMLRWNKRLGHSAALQRATWAVNHTHGIVENRPRNSAVIRAINDCVKIPDSRILILVNHVEHAENLINLDEANLSDALVHGKTPAKQRKEKLQSFVSGDRKILLGTASLFGEGFDAPNLSHLINAAGGKSPIQIVQRAGRSSRVADGKSMGYVVDFNDSHLRTLYNHRVLRGQIYQSLGYTQTTELP
;
A
#
# COMPACT_ATOMS: atom_id res chain seq x y z
N MET A 1 4.85 -5.93 28.45
CA MET A 1 4.10 -5.74 27.20
C MET A 1 4.05 -7.06 26.43
N HIS A 2 2.86 -7.58 26.06
CA HIS A 2 2.77 -8.92 25.47
C HIS A 2 2.85 -8.86 23.94
N LEU A 3 3.80 -9.60 23.36
CA LEU A 3 3.80 -9.96 21.94
C LEU A 3 2.72 -11.01 21.68
N ARG A 4 2.14 -10.99 20.50
CA ARG A 4 1.30 -12.09 20.02
C ARG A 4 2.19 -13.31 19.71
N PRO A 5 1.69 -14.55 19.84
CA PRO A 5 2.53 -15.76 19.67
C PRO A 5 3.40 -15.76 18.42
N TYR A 6 2.87 -15.37 17.27
CA TYR A 6 3.61 -15.33 16.00
C TYR A 6 4.72 -14.27 15.95
N GLN A 7 4.74 -13.30 16.87
CA GLN A 7 5.74 -12.22 16.89
C GLN A 7 7.02 -12.60 17.62
N ASN A 8 6.99 -13.65 18.45
CA ASN A 8 8.16 -14.04 19.26
C ASN A 8 9.32 -14.54 18.39
N ALA A 9 9.05 -15.49 17.49
CA ALA A 9 10.08 -16.05 16.63
C ALA A 9 10.77 -14.98 15.73
N PRO A 10 10.05 -14.07 15.03
CA PRO A 10 10.69 -12.98 14.30
C PRO A 10 11.54 -12.04 15.16
N VAL A 11 11.10 -11.75 16.40
CA VAL A 11 11.87 -10.90 17.34
C VAL A 11 13.19 -11.54 17.70
N GLU A 12 13.17 -12.81 18.11
CA GLU A 12 14.39 -13.57 18.43
C GLU A 12 15.29 -13.74 17.21
N TRP A 13 14.70 -13.98 16.04
CA TRP A 13 15.46 -14.14 14.80
C TRP A 13 16.17 -12.84 14.39
N LEU A 14 15.50 -11.67 14.49
CA LEU A 14 16.11 -10.37 14.17
C LEU A 14 17.34 -10.11 15.02
N SER A 15 17.30 -10.42 16.31
CA SER A 15 18.40 -10.19 17.24
C SER A 15 19.71 -10.89 16.86
N GLN A 16 19.62 -11.96 16.11
CA GLN A 16 20.76 -12.79 15.68
C GLN A 16 21.33 -12.40 14.32
N LYS A 17 20.75 -11.40 13.64
CA LYS A 17 21.08 -11.07 12.26
C LYS A 17 21.58 -9.65 12.11
N ALA A 18 22.78 -9.50 11.52
CA ALA A 18 23.34 -8.20 11.22
C ALA A 18 22.58 -7.52 10.06
N LYS A 19 22.34 -8.26 8.97
CA LYS A 19 21.61 -7.76 7.81
C LYS A 19 20.41 -8.63 7.49
N ALA A 20 19.23 -8.17 7.84
CA ALA A 20 18.00 -8.93 7.85
C ALA A 20 16.89 -8.28 7.03
N LEU A 21 16.11 -9.10 6.35
CA LEU A 21 14.81 -8.72 5.78
C LEU A 21 13.68 -9.43 6.54
N LEU A 22 12.85 -8.68 7.22
CA LEU A 22 11.62 -9.16 7.82
C LEU A 22 10.44 -8.87 6.89
N VAL A 23 9.87 -9.93 6.33
CA VAL A 23 8.66 -9.86 5.52
C VAL A 23 7.49 -10.26 6.40
N ALA A 24 6.54 -9.34 6.60
CA ALA A 24 5.37 -9.64 7.40
C ALA A 24 4.14 -8.89 6.86
N PRO A 25 2.94 -9.47 6.92
CA PRO A 25 1.72 -8.87 6.39
C PRO A 25 1.50 -7.44 6.90
N ALA A 26 0.81 -6.61 6.10
CA ALA A 26 0.39 -5.29 6.55
C ALA A 26 -0.52 -5.42 7.78
N GLY A 27 -0.27 -4.65 8.83
CA GLY A 27 -1.01 -4.74 10.10
C GLY A 27 -0.55 -5.84 11.06
N SER A 28 0.44 -6.67 10.72
CA SER A 28 0.98 -7.71 11.61
C SER A 28 1.88 -7.18 12.74
N GLY A 29 2.21 -5.89 12.74
CA GLY A 29 3.05 -5.26 13.76
C GLY A 29 4.55 -5.37 13.52
N LYS A 30 5.01 -5.26 12.25
CA LYS A 30 6.45 -5.21 11.87
C LYS A 30 7.25 -4.23 12.71
N THR A 31 6.78 -2.99 12.80
CA THR A 31 7.38 -1.91 13.60
C THR A 31 7.55 -2.34 15.05
N ARG A 32 6.52 -2.93 15.64
CA ARG A 32 6.58 -3.43 17.03
C ARG A 32 7.57 -4.57 17.21
N MET A 33 7.61 -5.52 16.28
CA MET A 33 8.58 -6.63 16.33
C MET A 33 10.01 -6.11 16.29
N ALA A 34 10.32 -5.15 15.41
CA ALA A 34 11.64 -4.54 15.34
C ALA A 34 11.99 -3.76 16.62
N LEU A 35 11.06 -2.96 17.15
CA LEU A 35 11.28 -2.20 18.40
C LEU A 35 11.52 -3.12 19.61
N VAL A 36 10.74 -4.20 19.75
CA VAL A 36 10.96 -5.18 20.82
C VAL A 36 12.29 -5.92 20.65
N ALA A 37 12.68 -6.22 19.41
CA ALA A 37 14.00 -6.81 19.15
C ALA A 37 15.12 -5.82 19.53
N LEU A 38 15.01 -4.55 19.19
CA LEU A 38 15.96 -3.52 19.62
C LEU A 38 16.03 -3.41 21.14
N GLN A 39 14.88 -3.32 21.83
CA GLN A 39 14.81 -3.23 23.29
C GLN A 39 15.52 -4.38 23.99
N ARG A 40 15.38 -5.60 23.45
CA ARG A 40 15.93 -6.81 24.09
C ARG A 40 17.41 -7.03 23.82
N PHE A 41 17.90 -6.56 22.67
CA PHE A 41 19.17 -7.03 22.13
C PHE A 41 20.15 -5.92 21.71
N SER A 42 19.74 -4.66 21.68
CA SER A 42 20.68 -3.54 21.47
C SER A 42 21.45 -3.22 22.74
N ALA A 43 22.67 -2.72 22.58
CA ALA A 43 23.40 -2.15 23.71
C ALA A 43 22.64 -0.93 24.27
N PRO A 44 22.71 -0.66 25.59
CA PRO A 44 21.98 0.45 26.19
C PRO A 44 22.35 1.82 25.62
N ASP A 45 23.56 1.98 25.11
CA ASP A 45 24.11 3.16 24.49
C ASP A 45 24.04 3.14 22.95
N ALA A 46 23.38 2.15 22.37
CA ALA A 46 23.28 2.03 20.91
C ALA A 46 22.53 3.20 20.30
N HIS A 47 23.10 3.76 19.26
CA HIS A 47 22.46 4.78 18.43
C HIS A 47 21.73 4.13 17.25
N ILE A 48 20.44 4.39 17.14
CA ILE A 48 19.57 3.75 16.17
C ILE A 48 19.04 4.80 15.19
N LEU A 49 19.15 4.53 13.89
CA LEU A 49 18.50 5.33 12.84
C LEU A 49 17.30 4.58 12.28
N TRP A 50 16.11 5.15 12.48
CA TRP A 50 14.87 4.66 11.89
C TRP A 50 14.51 5.44 10.64
N LEU A 51 14.45 4.74 9.51
CA LEU A 51 14.13 5.29 8.20
C LEU A 51 12.72 4.87 7.78
N ALA A 52 11.91 5.81 7.30
CA ALA A 52 10.60 5.56 6.75
C ALA A 52 10.33 6.44 5.53
N HIS A 53 9.30 6.11 4.74
CA HIS A 53 9.00 6.86 3.53
C HIS A 53 8.29 8.18 3.82
N THR A 54 7.36 8.19 4.78
CA THR A 54 6.53 9.37 5.09
C THR A 54 6.68 9.82 6.55
N ARG A 55 6.34 11.10 6.79
CA ARG A 55 6.32 11.66 8.15
C ARG A 55 5.28 10.98 9.05
N GLU A 56 4.17 10.54 8.48
CA GLU A 56 3.12 9.82 9.19
C GLU A 56 3.63 8.46 9.70
N GLN A 57 4.41 7.74 8.91
CA GLN A 57 5.06 6.49 9.33
C GLN A 57 6.08 6.74 10.45
N ILE A 58 6.86 7.82 10.36
CA ILE A 58 7.76 8.23 11.44
C ILE A 58 6.99 8.49 12.72
N GLN A 59 5.91 9.26 12.69
CA GLN A 59 5.08 9.53 13.86
C GLN A 59 4.49 8.24 14.46
N GLN A 60 4.09 7.28 13.63
CA GLN A 60 3.62 5.97 14.10
C GLN A 60 4.74 5.18 14.77
N ALA A 61 5.95 5.16 14.19
CA ALA A 61 7.11 4.51 14.78
C ALA A 61 7.52 5.16 16.10
N GLN A 62 7.51 6.50 16.19
CA GLN A 62 7.80 7.25 17.42
C GLN A 62 6.82 6.91 18.55
N ARG A 63 5.51 6.88 18.27
CA ARG A 63 4.49 6.49 19.26
C ARG A 63 4.71 5.05 19.72
N ALA A 64 4.96 4.13 18.78
CA ALA A 64 5.21 2.75 19.11
C ALA A 64 6.51 2.58 19.93
N ALA A 65 7.57 3.35 19.64
CA ALA A 65 8.81 3.33 20.38
C ALA A 65 8.63 3.89 21.81
N TYR A 66 7.86 4.96 21.97
CA TYR A 66 7.52 5.49 23.29
C TYR A 66 6.84 4.43 24.19
N ASP A 67 5.97 3.61 23.60
CA ASP A 67 5.26 2.56 24.33
C ASP A 67 6.13 1.30 24.57
N VAL A 68 7.12 1.02 23.71
CA VAL A 68 7.89 -0.25 23.73
C VAL A 68 9.27 -0.08 24.38
N CYS A 69 10.00 0.96 23.98
CA CYS A 69 11.41 1.14 24.31
C CYS A 69 11.76 2.63 24.47
N PRO A 70 11.12 3.34 25.43
CA PRO A 70 11.32 4.78 25.62
C PRO A 70 12.76 5.16 25.98
N GLU A 71 13.55 4.20 26.47
CA GLU A 71 14.95 4.37 26.88
C GLU A 71 15.94 4.34 25.72
N LEU A 72 15.55 3.85 24.53
CA LEU A 72 16.48 3.74 23.41
C LEU A 72 16.67 5.07 22.69
N ASN A 73 17.91 5.34 22.31
CA ASN A 73 18.26 6.51 21.49
C ASN A 73 17.96 6.26 20.01
N ILE A 74 16.76 6.67 19.57
CA ILE A 74 16.31 6.46 18.19
C ILE A 74 16.14 7.80 17.48
N SER A 75 16.94 8.01 16.44
CA SER A 75 16.77 9.10 15.48
C SER A 75 15.84 8.70 14.34
N TYR A 76 14.99 9.62 13.88
CA TYR A 76 13.96 9.32 12.86
C TYR A 76 14.11 10.25 11.67
N ILE A 77 14.28 9.67 10.47
CA ILE A 77 14.48 10.45 9.24
C ILE A 77 13.62 9.83 8.12
N CYS A 78 12.98 10.68 7.30
CA CYS A 78 12.40 10.20 6.03
C CYS A 78 13.53 9.82 5.07
N TYR A 79 13.34 8.81 4.22
CA TYR A 79 14.32 8.43 3.19
C TYR A 79 14.81 9.63 2.36
N ALA A 80 13.90 10.58 2.04
CA ALA A 80 14.26 11.79 1.30
C ALA A 80 15.18 12.75 2.06
N GLY A 81 15.26 12.64 3.38
CA GLY A 81 16.14 13.43 4.25
C GLY A 81 17.45 12.73 4.60
N LEU A 82 17.70 11.54 4.04
CA LEU A 82 18.96 10.83 4.29
C LEU A 82 20.15 11.61 3.71
N ASP A 83 21.06 11.99 4.59
CA ASP A 83 22.25 12.78 4.26
C ASP A 83 23.12 12.10 3.18
N HIS A 84 23.90 12.91 2.48
CA HIS A 84 24.88 12.45 1.50
C HIS A 84 26.19 11.99 2.18
N ASP A 85 26.45 12.38 3.42
CA ASP A 85 27.64 11.97 4.18
C ASP A 85 27.47 10.53 4.70
N THR A 86 27.74 9.56 3.84
CA THR A 86 27.60 8.14 4.14
C THR A 86 28.59 7.62 5.17
N GLU A 87 29.79 8.25 5.25
CA GLU A 87 30.80 7.88 6.24
C GLU A 87 30.38 8.31 7.64
N ARG A 88 29.94 9.58 7.81
CA ARG A 88 29.42 10.07 9.08
C ARG A 88 28.30 9.19 9.59
N LEU A 89 27.29 8.90 8.76
CA LEU A 89 26.15 8.06 9.13
C LEU A 89 26.56 6.65 9.53
N ARG A 90 27.59 6.07 8.92
CA ARG A 90 28.14 4.74 9.29
C ARG A 90 28.70 4.71 10.72
N TRP A 91 29.36 5.79 11.13
CA TRP A 91 29.98 5.86 12.44
C TRP A 91 29.06 6.42 13.54
N GLU A 92 28.04 7.19 13.14
CA GLU A 92 27.09 7.82 14.06
C GLU A 92 26.04 6.84 14.57
N TYR A 93 25.69 5.79 13.77
CA TYR A 93 24.60 4.86 14.09
C TYR A 93 25.03 3.40 14.03
N ASP A 94 24.68 2.65 15.09
CA ASP A 94 24.92 1.20 15.17
C ASP A 94 23.89 0.41 14.35
N HIS A 95 22.62 0.80 14.45
CA HIS A 95 21.49 0.13 13.79
C HIS A 95 20.79 1.04 12.80
N PHE A 96 20.53 0.51 11.62
CA PHE A 96 19.67 1.10 10.60
C PHE A 96 18.41 0.26 10.44
N ILE A 97 17.26 0.85 10.73
CA ILE A 97 15.95 0.21 10.53
C ILE A 97 15.26 0.90 9.36
N CYS A 98 14.98 0.15 8.31
CA CYS A 98 14.33 0.66 7.10
C CYS A 98 12.89 0.14 7.06
N ASP A 99 11.93 0.96 7.46
CA ASP A 99 10.51 0.61 7.39
C ASP A 99 9.98 0.83 5.96
N GLU A 100 9.08 -0.04 5.51
CA GLU A 100 8.62 -0.14 4.12
C GLU A 100 9.79 -0.18 3.11
N ALA A 101 10.74 -1.07 3.39
CA ALA A 101 12.03 -1.16 2.70
C ALA A 101 11.93 -1.41 1.18
N HIS A 102 10.77 -1.80 0.65
CA HIS A 102 10.56 -1.91 -0.79
C HIS A 102 10.80 -0.60 -1.55
N HIS A 103 10.75 0.55 -0.86
CA HIS A 103 11.11 1.85 -1.44
C HIS A 103 12.61 2.00 -1.74
N LEU A 104 13.46 1.14 -1.20
CA LEU A 104 14.90 1.16 -1.49
C LEU A 104 15.24 0.59 -2.87
N ALA A 105 14.34 -0.21 -3.46
CA ALA A 105 14.57 -0.82 -4.76
C ALA A 105 14.77 0.24 -5.85
N LYS A 106 15.94 0.21 -6.53
CA LYS A 106 16.29 1.13 -7.64
C LYS A 106 16.19 2.63 -7.31
N THR A 107 16.31 3.03 -6.07
CA THR A 107 16.27 4.44 -5.68
C THR A 107 17.64 4.94 -5.25
N THR A 108 17.83 6.26 -5.29
CA THR A 108 19.02 6.90 -4.73
C THR A 108 19.16 6.60 -3.24
N TRP A 109 18.06 6.44 -2.52
CA TRP A 109 18.05 6.07 -1.09
C TRP A 109 18.63 4.69 -0.85
N GLY A 110 18.23 3.71 -1.68
CA GLY A 110 18.78 2.35 -1.61
C GLY A 110 20.28 2.32 -1.88
N VAL A 111 20.74 3.05 -2.89
CA VAL A 111 22.18 3.18 -3.18
C VAL A 111 22.91 3.75 -1.96
N ARG A 112 22.41 4.82 -1.34
CA ARG A 112 23.01 5.41 -0.12
C ARG A 112 23.04 4.42 1.04
N VAL A 113 21.95 3.73 1.33
CA VAL A 113 21.93 2.71 2.40
C VAL A 113 22.96 1.62 2.14
N LYS A 114 23.14 1.21 0.87
CA LYS A 114 24.16 0.25 0.48
C LYS A 114 25.60 0.79 0.65
N GLU A 115 25.83 2.07 0.31
CA GLU A 115 27.13 2.75 0.46
C GLU A 115 27.48 2.96 1.93
N ILE A 116 26.54 3.37 2.76
CA ILE A 116 26.71 3.46 4.22
C ILE A 116 27.15 2.11 4.77
N ASN A 117 26.60 1.02 4.28
CA ASN A 117 26.91 -0.34 4.69
C ASN A 117 26.97 -0.51 6.22
N PRO A 118 25.87 -0.21 6.94
CA PRO A 118 25.84 -0.21 8.40
C PRO A 118 26.13 -1.60 8.97
N LYS A 119 26.60 -1.64 10.22
CA LYS A 119 26.88 -2.90 10.94
C LYS A 119 25.61 -3.74 11.09
N PHE A 120 24.52 -3.11 11.52
CA PHE A 120 23.20 -3.73 11.60
C PHE A 120 22.21 -3.02 10.68
N LEU A 121 21.60 -3.77 9.77
CA LEU A 121 20.60 -3.28 8.81
C LEU A 121 19.40 -4.20 8.85
N TRP A 122 18.28 -3.69 9.34
CA TRP A 122 17.01 -4.42 9.33
C TRP A 122 16.02 -3.77 8.39
N LEU A 123 15.61 -4.53 7.41
CA LEU A 123 14.65 -4.14 6.38
C LEU A 123 13.29 -4.71 6.75
N LEU A 124 12.27 -3.87 6.85
CA LEU A 124 10.90 -4.26 7.22
C LEU A 124 9.98 -3.98 6.04
N THR A 125 9.22 -4.96 5.57
CA THR A 125 8.23 -4.74 4.50
C THR A 125 7.17 -5.84 4.46
N ALA A 126 6.02 -5.54 3.87
CA ALA A 126 5.02 -6.56 3.53
C ALA A 126 5.26 -7.16 2.14
N THR A 127 5.96 -6.45 1.26
CA THR A 127 6.12 -6.77 -0.16
C THR A 127 7.55 -6.47 -0.60
N PRO A 128 8.50 -7.40 -0.38
CA PRO A 128 9.92 -7.13 -0.63
C PRO A 128 10.28 -7.02 -2.11
N PHE A 129 9.48 -7.64 -2.98
CA PHE A 129 9.76 -7.76 -4.40
C PHE A 129 8.60 -7.20 -5.24
N SER A 130 8.96 -6.43 -6.26
CA SER A 130 8.01 -5.78 -7.16
C SER A 130 7.72 -6.58 -8.43
N GLY A 131 8.52 -7.63 -8.69
CA GLY A 131 8.55 -8.36 -9.95
C GLY A 131 9.38 -7.67 -11.02
N ASP A 132 10.06 -6.56 -10.68
CA ASP A 132 11.07 -5.95 -11.53
C ASP A 132 12.44 -6.61 -11.27
N PRO A 133 13.03 -7.32 -12.25
CA PRO A 133 14.21 -8.17 -12.01
C PRO A 133 15.42 -7.43 -11.43
N GLU A 134 15.66 -6.20 -11.89
CA GLU A 134 16.82 -5.42 -11.40
C GLU A 134 16.58 -4.84 -10.02
N GLY A 135 15.37 -4.34 -9.74
CA GLY A 135 14.98 -3.85 -8.41
C GLY A 135 15.00 -4.97 -7.39
N ASP A 136 14.50 -6.14 -7.75
CA ASP A 136 14.48 -7.32 -6.89
C ASP A 136 15.91 -7.84 -6.63
N LYS A 137 16.79 -7.82 -7.65
CA LYS A 137 18.22 -8.15 -7.50
C LYS A 137 18.92 -7.14 -6.57
N PHE A 138 18.62 -5.85 -6.72
CA PHE A 138 19.16 -4.82 -5.85
C PHE A 138 18.73 -5.05 -4.39
N MET A 139 17.43 -5.26 -4.15
CA MET A 139 16.91 -5.55 -2.81
C MET A 139 17.60 -6.75 -2.17
N ARG A 140 17.80 -7.84 -2.92
CA ARG A 140 18.54 -9.02 -2.44
C ARG A 140 19.98 -8.72 -2.05
N SER A 141 20.60 -7.68 -2.61
CA SER A 141 21.97 -7.29 -2.27
C SER A 141 22.10 -6.54 -0.93
N LEU A 142 20.99 -6.14 -0.29
CA LEU A 142 21.00 -5.37 0.95
C LEU A 142 20.95 -6.24 2.21
N PHE A 143 20.57 -7.50 2.12
CA PHE A 143 20.44 -8.40 3.27
C PHE A 143 21.08 -9.77 3.02
N SER A 144 21.45 -10.43 4.10
CA SER A 144 22.03 -11.79 4.06
C SER A 144 21.03 -12.86 4.56
N ALA A 145 19.96 -12.46 5.23
CA ALA A 145 18.97 -13.37 5.79
C ALA A 145 17.56 -12.79 5.65
N CYS A 146 16.57 -13.65 5.40
CA CYS A 146 15.17 -13.28 5.26
C CYS A 146 14.30 -14.15 6.14
N HIS A 147 13.37 -13.52 6.88
CA HIS A 147 12.31 -14.20 7.63
C HIS A 147 10.95 -13.76 7.10
N VAL A 148 10.09 -14.73 6.83
CA VAL A 148 8.73 -14.48 6.35
C VAL A 148 7.75 -14.91 7.43
N VAL A 149 6.99 -13.96 7.93
CA VAL A 149 5.90 -14.24 8.89
C VAL A 149 4.71 -14.79 8.13
N ASN A 150 4.25 -15.98 8.52
CA ASN A 150 3.13 -16.64 7.86
C ASN A 150 1.82 -15.89 8.14
N LEU A 151 1.07 -15.60 7.08
CA LEU A 151 -0.21 -14.90 7.19
C LEU A 151 -1.26 -15.71 8.00
N GLN A 152 -1.22 -17.05 7.89
CA GLN A 152 -2.15 -17.90 8.65
C GLN A 152 -1.89 -17.83 10.14
N ASP A 153 -0.62 -17.84 10.57
CA ASP A 153 -0.26 -17.70 11.97
C ASP A 153 -0.71 -16.35 12.55
N VAL A 154 -0.60 -15.29 11.73
CA VAL A 154 -1.08 -13.95 12.11
C VAL A 154 -2.59 -13.95 12.31
N ARG A 155 -3.36 -14.60 11.43
CA ARG A 155 -4.82 -14.71 11.54
C ARG A 155 -5.25 -15.58 12.72
N GLN A 156 -4.65 -16.74 12.90
CA GLN A 156 -4.95 -17.66 14.01
C GLN A 156 -4.71 -17.01 15.37
N ALA A 157 -3.69 -16.17 15.48
CA ALA A 157 -3.40 -15.41 16.68
C ALA A 157 -4.21 -14.11 16.81
N GLY A 158 -5.24 -13.91 15.98
CA GLY A 158 -6.07 -12.71 16.01
C GLY A 158 -5.32 -11.41 15.66
N GLY A 159 -4.24 -11.50 14.87
CA GLY A 159 -3.49 -10.35 14.38
C GLY A 159 -4.13 -9.64 13.20
N LEU A 160 -4.90 -10.39 12.42
CA LEU A 160 -5.67 -9.92 11.27
C LEU A 160 -7.01 -10.66 11.23
N VAL A 161 -8.05 -10.01 10.70
CA VAL A 161 -9.33 -10.67 10.38
C VAL A 161 -9.26 -11.34 9.01
N GLY A 162 -10.19 -12.26 8.75
CA GLY A 162 -10.41 -12.81 7.42
C GLY A 162 -10.72 -11.72 6.42
N THR A 163 -10.45 -11.97 5.13
CA THR A 163 -10.78 -11.01 4.07
C THR A 163 -11.42 -11.75 2.91
N GLN A 164 -12.52 -11.20 2.43
CA GLN A 164 -13.25 -11.69 1.26
C GLN A 164 -13.18 -10.64 0.14
N VAL A 165 -12.97 -11.10 -1.09
CA VAL A 165 -12.92 -10.26 -2.28
C VAL A 165 -14.18 -10.50 -3.10
N TYR A 166 -14.89 -9.42 -3.38
CA TYR A 166 -16.03 -9.42 -4.30
C TYR A 166 -15.62 -8.88 -5.65
N TRP A 167 -15.80 -9.71 -6.67
CA TRP A 167 -15.64 -9.30 -8.05
C TRP A 167 -16.97 -8.75 -8.57
N TYR A 168 -17.10 -7.42 -8.49
CA TYR A 168 -18.31 -6.74 -8.94
C TYR A 168 -18.40 -6.76 -10.47
N PRO A 169 -19.55 -7.16 -11.03
CA PRO A 169 -19.73 -7.20 -12.49
C PRO A 169 -19.72 -5.79 -13.03
N THR A 170 -18.96 -5.60 -14.12
CA THR A 170 -19.04 -4.40 -14.94
C THR A 170 -19.85 -4.74 -16.17
N GLU A 171 -21.01 -4.11 -16.31
CA GLU A 171 -21.84 -4.21 -17.52
C GLU A 171 -21.18 -3.39 -18.64
N ASN A 172 -20.05 -3.85 -19.09
CA ASN A 172 -19.46 -3.31 -20.29
C ASN A 172 -20.01 -4.15 -21.44
N ASP A 173 -20.91 -3.57 -22.22
CA ASP A 173 -21.17 -4.10 -23.55
C ASP A 173 -19.81 -4.33 -24.23
N ASP A 174 -19.65 -5.44 -24.94
CA ASP A 174 -18.42 -5.87 -25.62
C ASP A 174 -17.88 -4.87 -26.66
N GLN A 175 -18.35 -3.64 -26.64
CA GLN A 175 -18.15 -2.64 -27.66
C GLN A 175 -17.78 -1.26 -27.13
N LEU A 176 -16.71 -1.20 -26.31
CA LEU A 176 -15.96 0.04 -26.32
C LEU A 176 -15.19 0.11 -27.66
N HIS A 177 -15.86 0.48 -28.74
CA HIS A 177 -15.24 0.71 -30.05
C HIS A 177 -14.32 1.95 -30.05
N LEU A 178 -13.48 2.05 -29.02
CA LEU A 178 -12.44 3.06 -28.95
C LEU A 178 -11.32 2.64 -29.91
N PRO A 179 -10.86 3.52 -30.78
CA PRO A 179 -9.67 3.28 -31.59
C PRO A 179 -8.42 3.36 -30.68
N VAL A 180 -8.35 2.43 -29.70
CA VAL A 180 -7.29 2.40 -28.68
C VAL A 180 -5.91 2.46 -29.31
N ASP A 181 -5.70 1.74 -30.41
CA ASP A 181 -4.39 1.71 -31.10
C ASP A 181 -4.00 3.09 -31.62
N LYS A 182 -4.92 3.83 -32.26
CA LYS A 182 -4.65 5.20 -32.73
C LYS A 182 -4.40 6.17 -31.58
N LEU A 183 -5.13 6.03 -30.46
CA LEU A 183 -4.92 6.86 -29.28
C LEU A 183 -3.54 6.57 -28.63
N VAL A 184 -3.14 5.30 -28.63
CA VAL A 184 -1.83 4.89 -28.13
C VAL A 184 -0.73 5.44 -29.03
N GLU A 185 -0.83 5.29 -30.36
CA GLU A 185 0.14 5.83 -31.33
C GLU A 185 0.34 7.33 -31.14
N HIS A 186 -0.74 8.10 -31.13
CA HIS A 186 -0.67 9.54 -30.92
C HIS A 186 0.00 9.91 -29.58
N LYS A 187 -0.31 9.18 -28.53
CA LYS A 187 0.29 9.41 -27.21
C LYS A 187 1.77 9.02 -27.16
N VAL A 188 2.18 7.99 -27.87
CA VAL A 188 3.60 7.60 -28.05
C VAL A 188 4.37 8.72 -28.74
N GLU A 189 3.87 9.21 -29.89
CA GLU A 189 4.49 10.32 -30.61
C GLU A 189 4.66 11.56 -29.75
N HIS A 190 3.61 11.92 -29.00
CA HIS A 190 3.66 13.03 -28.06
C HIS A 190 4.74 12.82 -26.99
N MET A 191 4.81 11.63 -26.37
CA MET A 191 5.81 11.32 -25.33
C MET A 191 7.23 11.38 -25.87
N LEU A 192 7.50 10.86 -27.07
CA LEU A 192 8.82 10.87 -27.69
C LEU A 192 9.24 12.29 -28.11
N ARG A 193 8.29 13.14 -28.54
CA ARG A 193 8.57 14.55 -28.87
C ARG A 193 9.11 15.33 -27.67
N TRP A 194 8.52 15.11 -26.50
CA TRP A 194 8.84 15.88 -25.29
C TRP A 194 9.93 15.23 -24.41
N ASN A 195 10.19 13.95 -24.56
CA ASN A 195 11.22 13.24 -23.80
C ASN A 195 12.14 12.44 -24.72
N LYS A 196 13.14 13.12 -25.25
CA LYS A 196 14.14 12.53 -26.18
C LYS A 196 14.96 11.38 -25.62
N ARG A 197 14.98 11.20 -24.27
CA ARG A 197 15.66 10.08 -23.61
C ARG A 197 14.77 8.85 -23.42
N LEU A 198 13.48 8.98 -23.72
CA LEU A 198 12.52 7.88 -23.59
C LEU A 198 12.62 6.97 -24.82
N GLY A 199 12.98 5.70 -24.62
CA GLY A 199 12.97 4.71 -25.70
C GLY A 199 11.54 4.39 -26.15
N HIS A 200 11.37 4.02 -27.44
CA HIS A 200 10.07 3.74 -28.05
C HIS A 200 9.28 2.67 -27.28
N SER A 201 9.91 1.57 -26.86
CA SER A 201 9.26 0.50 -26.09
C SER A 201 8.69 1.00 -24.76
N ALA A 202 9.45 1.84 -24.05
CA ALA A 202 8.99 2.43 -22.79
C ALA A 202 7.86 3.45 -23.02
N ALA A 203 7.91 4.23 -24.11
CA ALA A 203 6.85 5.14 -24.51
C ALA A 203 5.58 4.37 -24.83
N LEU A 204 5.67 3.30 -25.61
CA LEU A 204 4.55 2.44 -25.97
C LEU A 204 3.87 1.84 -24.73
N GLN A 205 4.66 1.26 -23.81
CA GLN A 205 4.13 0.68 -22.59
C GLN A 205 3.38 1.71 -21.73
N ARG A 206 3.96 2.92 -21.58
CA ARG A 206 3.35 4.00 -20.78
C ARG A 206 2.10 4.56 -21.47
N ALA A 207 2.13 4.74 -22.79
CA ALA A 207 0.99 5.24 -23.56
C ALA A 207 -0.17 4.23 -23.51
N THR A 208 0.10 2.95 -23.75
CA THR A 208 -0.89 1.88 -23.66
C THR A 208 -1.56 1.84 -22.28
N TRP A 209 -0.76 1.91 -21.22
CA TRP A 209 -1.33 1.99 -19.87
C TRP A 209 -2.21 3.23 -19.69
N ALA A 210 -1.70 4.41 -20.03
CA ALA A 210 -2.42 5.66 -19.84
C ALA A 210 -3.74 5.72 -20.61
N VAL A 211 -3.75 5.29 -21.87
CA VAL A 211 -4.96 5.25 -22.71
C VAL A 211 -5.98 4.26 -22.15
N ASN A 212 -5.55 3.02 -21.88
CA ASN A 212 -6.47 2.01 -21.34
C ASN A 212 -7.01 2.41 -19.96
N HIS A 213 -6.20 3.06 -19.12
CA HIS A 213 -6.64 3.52 -17.81
C HIS A 213 -7.63 4.68 -17.93
N THR A 214 -7.33 5.68 -18.76
CA THR A 214 -8.23 6.83 -18.96
C THR A 214 -9.58 6.37 -19.49
N HIS A 215 -9.61 5.71 -20.64
CA HIS A 215 -10.87 5.37 -21.30
C HIS A 215 -11.54 4.11 -20.76
N GLY A 216 -10.76 3.17 -20.22
CA GLY A 216 -11.31 1.92 -19.67
C GLY A 216 -11.71 1.98 -18.19
N ILE A 217 -11.19 2.96 -17.44
CA ILE A 217 -11.46 3.11 -16.00
C ILE A 217 -12.03 4.48 -15.68
N VAL A 218 -11.26 5.57 -15.94
CA VAL A 218 -11.60 6.93 -15.46
C VAL A 218 -12.86 7.46 -16.13
N GLU A 219 -12.92 7.39 -17.46
CA GLU A 219 -14.00 7.91 -18.28
C GLU A 219 -15.07 6.86 -18.65
N ASN A 220 -14.87 5.61 -18.24
CA ASN A 220 -15.78 4.51 -18.57
C ASN A 220 -17.08 4.62 -17.75
N ARG A 221 -18.11 5.21 -18.34
CA ARG A 221 -19.39 5.45 -17.67
C ARG A 221 -20.09 4.16 -17.19
N PRO A 222 -20.22 3.07 -17.99
CA PRO A 222 -20.78 1.81 -17.52
C PRO A 222 -20.04 1.25 -16.28
N ARG A 223 -18.70 1.27 -16.32
CA ARG A 223 -17.88 0.85 -15.18
C ARG A 223 -18.08 1.74 -13.96
N ASN A 224 -18.11 3.05 -14.15
CA ASN A 224 -18.34 4.01 -13.07
C ASN A 224 -19.72 3.82 -12.46
N SER A 225 -20.75 3.53 -13.26
CA SER A 225 -22.08 3.15 -12.75
C SER A 225 -22.04 1.87 -11.92
N ALA A 226 -21.23 0.88 -12.31
CA ALA A 226 -21.01 -0.33 -11.48
C ALA A 226 -20.32 0.01 -10.15
N VAL A 227 -19.37 0.95 -10.15
CA VAL A 227 -18.75 1.43 -8.90
C VAL A 227 -19.78 2.07 -7.99
N ILE A 228 -20.67 2.93 -8.51
CA ILE A 228 -21.74 3.56 -7.73
C ILE A 228 -22.71 2.51 -7.17
N ARG A 229 -23.12 1.52 -7.97
CA ARG A 229 -23.95 0.41 -7.46
C ARG A 229 -23.26 -0.33 -6.31
N ALA A 230 -21.99 -0.66 -6.46
CA ALA A 230 -21.22 -1.33 -5.42
C ALA A 230 -21.13 -0.50 -4.12
N ILE A 231 -20.95 0.82 -4.23
CA ILE A 231 -20.98 1.74 -3.09
C ILE A 231 -22.35 1.67 -2.39
N ASN A 232 -23.43 1.79 -3.16
CA ASN A 232 -24.78 1.78 -2.63
C ASN A 232 -25.14 0.45 -1.94
N ASP A 233 -24.66 -0.67 -2.47
CA ASP A 233 -24.86 -1.97 -1.84
C ASP A 233 -24.06 -2.08 -0.53
N CYS A 234 -22.80 -1.64 -0.50
CA CYS A 234 -22.01 -1.61 0.73
C CYS A 234 -22.60 -0.66 1.78
N VAL A 235 -23.22 0.45 1.38
CA VAL A 235 -23.86 1.42 2.30
C VAL A 235 -25.04 0.79 3.03
N LYS A 236 -25.78 -0.14 2.43
CA LYS A 236 -26.92 -0.84 3.04
C LYS A 236 -26.47 -1.79 4.16
N ILE A 237 -25.20 -2.23 4.15
CA ILE A 237 -24.68 -3.13 5.19
C ILE A 237 -24.54 -2.35 6.50
N PRO A 238 -25.15 -2.83 7.60
CA PRO A 238 -25.03 -2.20 8.91
C PRO A 238 -23.57 -2.04 9.33
N ASP A 239 -23.24 -0.95 10.00
CA ASP A 239 -21.91 -0.63 10.53
C ASP A 239 -20.77 -0.65 9.51
N SER A 240 -21.09 -0.67 8.20
CA SER A 240 -20.06 -0.61 7.17
C SER A 240 -19.27 0.71 7.25
N ARG A 241 -17.93 0.59 7.09
CA ARG A 241 -16.99 1.70 6.93
C ARG A 241 -16.30 1.51 5.59
N ILE A 242 -16.52 2.43 4.66
CA ILE A 242 -16.23 2.25 3.23
C ILE A 242 -15.14 3.23 2.81
N LEU A 243 -14.04 2.71 2.28
CA LEU A 243 -13.00 3.50 1.64
C LEU A 243 -13.00 3.20 0.13
N ILE A 244 -13.22 4.22 -0.67
CA ILE A 244 -13.22 4.14 -2.14
C ILE A 244 -11.90 4.72 -2.62
N LEU A 245 -11.12 3.92 -3.35
CA LEU A 245 -9.83 4.32 -3.89
C LEU A 245 -9.91 4.53 -5.41
N VAL A 246 -9.44 5.70 -5.83
CA VAL A 246 -9.22 6.06 -7.24
C VAL A 246 -7.74 6.41 -7.45
N ASN A 247 -7.25 6.43 -8.70
CA ASN A 247 -5.89 6.90 -8.99
C ASN A 247 -5.82 8.40 -9.27
N HIS A 248 -6.87 8.99 -9.83
CA HIS A 248 -6.93 10.38 -10.26
C HIS A 248 -8.15 11.09 -9.66
N VAL A 249 -7.99 12.39 -9.38
CA VAL A 249 -9.10 13.23 -8.87
C VAL A 249 -10.25 13.28 -9.87
N GLU A 250 -9.93 13.38 -11.17
CA GLU A 250 -10.91 13.33 -12.26
C GLU A 250 -11.81 12.09 -12.21
N HIS A 251 -11.25 10.91 -11.84
CA HIS A 251 -12.07 9.71 -11.65
C HIS A 251 -13.05 9.86 -10.48
N ALA A 252 -12.61 10.48 -9.38
CA ALA A 252 -13.50 10.78 -8.26
C ALA A 252 -14.62 11.75 -8.66
N GLU A 253 -14.30 12.77 -9.44
CA GLU A 253 -15.27 13.74 -9.98
C GLU A 253 -16.28 13.05 -10.89
N ASN A 254 -15.85 12.14 -11.78
CA ASN A 254 -16.72 11.35 -12.62
C ASN A 254 -17.68 10.45 -11.82
N LEU A 255 -17.20 9.87 -10.70
CA LEU A 255 -18.07 9.10 -9.78
C LEU A 255 -19.08 10.02 -9.09
N ILE A 256 -18.64 11.18 -8.58
CA ILE A 256 -19.53 12.17 -7.93
C ILE A 256 -20.62 12.64 -8.89
N ASN A 257 -20.31 12.87 -10.15
CA ASN A 257 -21.28 13.31 -11.17
C ASN A 257 -22.32 12.23 -11.52
N LEU A 258 -22.05 10.97 -11.21
CA LEU A 258 -22.98 9.84 -11.39
C LEU A 258 -23.74 9.48 -10.12
N ASP A 259 -23.36 10.06 -8.98
CA ASP A 259 -23.87 9.68 -7.67
C ASP A 259 -25.03 10.57 -7.24
N GLU A 260 -26.20 9.97 -7.03
CA GLU A 260 -27.38 10.63 -6.51
C GLU A 260 -27.31 10.85 -4.97
N ALA A 261 -26.39 10.12 -4.29
CA ALA A 261 -26.27 10.10 -2.83
C ALA A 261 -25.26 11.09 -2.23
N ASN A 262 -24.66 11.95 -3.07
CA ASN A 262 -23.74 13.03 -2.70
C ASN A 262 -22.38 12.60 -2.08
N LEU A 263 -21.57 11.88 -2.87
CA LEU A 263 -20.18 11.53 -2.54
C LEU A 263 -19.22 12.74 -2.44
N SER A 264 -19.67 13.93 -2.82
CA SER A 264 -18.83 15.13 -2.86
C SER A 264 -18.20 15.47 -1.50
N ASP A 265 -18.97 15.31 -0.41
CA ASP A 265 -18.43 15.51 0.94
C ASP A 265 -17.49 14.40 1.40
N ALA A 266 -17.52 13.22 0.78
CA ALA A 266 -16.61 12.12 1.08
C ALA A 266 -15.22 12.30 0.44
N LEU A 267 -15.07 13.20 -0.54
CA LEU A 267 -13.83 13.36 -1.31
C LEU A 267 -12.71 13.98 -0.49
N VAL A 268 -11.53 13.30 -0.55
CA VAL A 268 -10.27 13.78 0.02
C VAL A 268 -9.13 13.52 -0.97
N HIS A 269 -8.33 14.54 -1.28
CA HIS A 269 -7.19 14.44 -2.20
C HIS A 269 -6.04 15.38 -1.80
N GLY A 270 -4.91 15.33 -2.48
CA GLY A 270 -3.71 16.10 -2.12
C GLY A 270 -3.91 17.62 -2.04
N LYS A 271 -4.84 18.17 -2.81
CA LYS A 271 -5.17 19.62 -2.78
C LYS A 271 -6.23 19.98 -1.72
N THR A 272 -6.85 19.00 -1.04
CA THR A 272 -7.76 19.29 0.07
C THR A 272 -7.00 20.01 1.19
N PRO A 273 -7.50 21.15 1.71
CA PRO A 273 -6.83 21.89 2.78
C PRO A 273 -6.50 20.99 3.98
N ALA A 274 -5.30 21.14 4.54
CA ALA A 274 -4.77 20.21 5.55
C ALA A 274 -5.71 20.04 6.77
N LYS A 275 -6.34 21.13 7.24
CA LYS A 275 -7.31 21.11 8.34
C LYS A 275 -8.53 20.25 7.99
N GLN A 276 -9.17 20.54 6.85
CA GLN A 276 -10.34 19.82 6.37
C GLN A 276 -10.03 18.34 6.12
N ARG A 277 -8.86 18.05 5.53
CA ARG A 277 -8.39 16.68 5.33
C ARG A 277 -8.27 15.93 6.65
N LYS A 278 -7.63 16.56 7.65
CA LYS A 278 -7.47 15.97 8.98
C LYS A 278 -8.83 15.68 9.64
N GLU A 279 -9.76 16.63 9.58
CA GLU A 279 -11.11 16.48 10.13
C GLU A 279 -11.88 15.32 9.48
N LYS A 280 -11.87 15.23 8.14
CA LYS A 280 -12.51 14.14 7.40
C LYS A 280 -11.90 12.76 7.73
N LEU A 281 -10.59 12.67 7.82
CA LEU A 281 -9.91 11.44 8.19
C LEU A 281 -10.20 11.04 9.64
N GLN A 282 -10.19 11.98 10.58
CA GLN A 282 -10.51 11.73 11.97
C GLN A 282 -11.97 11.28 12.15
N SER A 283 -12.92 11.94 11.52
CA SER A 283 -14.34 11.56 11.59
C SER A 283 -14.62 10.18 10.96
N PHE A 284 -13.81 9.75 10.00
CA PHE A 284 -13.88 8.39 9.47
C PHE A 284 -13.34 7.36 10.47
N VAL A 285 -12.20 7.65 11.10
CA VAL A 285 -11.58 6.78 12.11
C VAL A 285 -12.44 6.69 13.37
N SER A 286 -13.06 7.81 13.83
CA SER A 286 -13.98 7.80 14.99
C SER A 286 -15.30 7.08 14.70
N GLY A 287 -15.66 6.92 13.42
CA GLY A 287 -16.92 6.28 13.03
C GLY A 287 -18.07 7.24 12.71
N ASP A 288 -17.87 8.56 12.87
CA ASP A 288 -18.88 9.57 12.57
C ASP A 288 -19.13 9.69 11.06
N ARG A 289 -18.13 9.34 10.24
CA ARG A 289 -18.22 9.30 8.79
C ARG A 289 -18.17 7.87 8.27
N LYS A 290 -19.18 7.47 7.49
CA LYS A 290 -19.31 6.12 6.92
C LYS A 290 -18.44 5.90 5.69
N ILE A 291 -18.25 6.93 4.85
CA ILE A 291 -17.63 6.84 3.55
C ILE A 291 -16.45 7.82 3.44
N LEU A 292 -15.33 7.35 2.85
CA LEU A 292 -14.28 8.19 2.30
C LEU A 292 -14.04 7.81 0.83
N LEU A 293 -13.87 8.83 -0.01
CA LEU A 293 -13.45 8.70 -1.42
C LEU A 293 -12.13 9.46 -1.58
N GLY A 294 -11.13 8.85 -2.19
CA GLY A 294 -9.92 9.60 -2.44
C GLY A 294 -8.86 8.87 -3.24
N THR A 295 -7.78 9.61 -3.53
CA THR A 295 -6.69 9.07 -4.33
C THR A 295 -5.88 8.04 -3.58
N ALA A 296 -5.52 6.95 -4.26
CA ALA A 296 -4.74 5.86 -3.67
C ALA A 296 -3.39 6.32 -3.11
N SER A 297 -2.80 7.39 -3.65
CA SER A 297 -1.58 7.99 -3.15
C SER A 297 -1.75 8.63 -1.76
N LEU A 298 -2.91 9.24 -1.49
CA LEU A 298 -3.21 9.85 -0.20
C LEU A 298 -3.42 8.78 0.89
N PHE A 299 -4.08 7.70 0.52
CA PHE A 299 -4.34 6.55 1.40
C PHE A 299 -3.27 5.46 1.25
N GLY A 300 -2.13 5.76 0.66
CA GLY A 300 -1.02 4.85 0.50
C GLY A 300 -0.48 4.38 1.84
N GLU A 301 0.63 4.90 2.25
CA GLU A 301 1.27 4.54 3.52
C GLU A 301 0.89 5.53 4.62
N GLY A 302 0.81 5.04 5.86
CA GLY A 302 0.55 5.89 7.03
C GLY A 302 -0.93 6.13 7.41
N PHE A 303 -1.90 5.91 6.52
CA PHE A 303 -3.31 5.99 6.90
C PHE A 303 -3.73 4.74 7.68
N ASP A 304 -4.17 4.92 8.92
CA ASP A 304 -4.62 3.84 9.80
C ASP A 304 -6.09 4.02 10.18
N ALA A 305 -6.93 3.08 9.72
CA ALA A 305 -8.34 2.99 10.04
C ALA A 305 -8.70 1.51 10.29
N PRO A 306 -8.49 0.99 11.51
CA PRO A 306 -8.74 -0.43 11.82
C PRO A 306 -10.19 -0.83 11.62
N ASN A 307 -11.13 0.09 11.86
CA ASN A 307 -12.57 -0.11 11.66
C ASN A 307 -13.02 -0.12 10.19
N LEU A 308 -12.11 0.10 9.22
CA LEU A 308 -12.41 -0.05 7.80
C LEU A 308 -12.91 -1.48 7.51
N SER A 309 -14.16 -1.63 7.11
CA SER A 309 -14.75 -2.92 6.76
C SER A 309 -14.72 -3.20 5.25
N HIS A 310 -14.99 -2.20 4.41
CA HIS A 310 -15.09 -2.33 2.96
C HIS A 310 -14.09 -1.42 2.24
N LEU A 311 -13.21 -2.03 1.45
CA LEU A 311 -12.35 -1.32 0.52
C LEU A 311 -12.89 -1.48 -0.89
N ILE A 312 -13.26 -0.40 -1.57
CA ILE A 312 -13.66 -0.41 -2.98
C ILE A 312 -12.49 0.02 -3.85
N ASN A 313 -11.91 -0.91 -4.61
CA ASN A 313 -10.77 -0.65 -5.49
C ASN A 313 -11.24 -0.13 -6.86
N ALA A 314 -11.81 1.07 -6.91
CA ALA A 314 -12.18 1.70 -8.18
C ALA A 314 -10.97 2.04 -9.05
N ALA A 315 -9.81 2.21 -8.45
CA ALA A 315 -8.55 2.55 -9.11
C ALA A 315 -8.03 1.47 -10.10
N GLY A 316 -8.42 0.20 -9.91
CA GLY A 316 -7.84 -0.91 -10.67
C GLY A 316 -6.33 -1.04 -10.43
N GLY A 317 -5.58 -1.34 -11.50
CA GLY A 317 -4.11 -1.42 -11.47
C GLY A 317 -3.57 -2.84 -11.45
N LYS A 318 -2.23 -2.95 -11.49
CA LYS A 318 -1.51 -4.23 -11.54
C LYS A 318 -0.35 -4.35 -10.54
N SER A 319 -0.01 -3.27 -9.82
CA SER A 319 1.13 -3.28 -8.90
C SER A 319 0.88 -4.21 -7.70
N PRO A 320 1.64 -5.29 -7.51
CA PRO A 320 1.47 -6.19 -6.39
C PRO A 320 1.58 -5.46 -5.05
N ILE A 321 2.53 -4.55 -4.92
CA ILE A 321 2.74 -3.75 -3.70
C ILE A 321 1.48 -2.96 -3.36
N GLN A 322 0.93 -2.21 -4.33
CA GLN A 322 -0.27 -1.41 -4.10
C GLN A 322 -1.51 -2.28 -3.77
N ILE A 323 -1.66 -3.42 -4.44
CA ILE A 323 -2.78 -4.34 -4.20
C ILE A 323 -2.71 -4.91 -2.79
N VAL A 324 -1.55 -5.40 -2.37
CA VAL A 324 -1.33 -5.94 -1.01
C VAL A 324 -1.54 -4.86 0.06
N GLN A 325 -1.01 -3.66 -0.14
CA GLN A 325 -1.17 -2.55 0.80
C GLN A 325 -2.62 -2.09 0.91
N ARG A 326 -3.32 -1.95 -0.22
CA ARG A 326 -4.74 -1.56 -0.25
C ARG A 326 -5.59 -2.61 0.46
N ALA A 327 -5.52 -3.86 0.02
CA ALA A 327 -6.32 -4.95 0.56
C ALA A 327 -6.02 -5.24 2.04
N GLY A 328 -4.76 -5.15 2.46
CA GLY A 328 -4.35 -5.35 3.85
C GLY A 328 -4.97 -4.37 4.86
N ARG A 329 -5.54 -3.25 4.39
CA ARG A 329 -6.25 -2.30 5.27
C ARG A 329 -7.56 -2.87 5.79
N SER A 330 -8.31 -3.58 4.96
CA SER A 330 -9.56 -4.22 5.37
C SER A 330 -9.34 -5.41 6.31
N SER A 331 -8.13 -5.97 6.35
CA SER A 331 -7.79 -7.11 7.22
C SER A 331 -7.45 -6.71 8.66
N ARG A 332 -7.34 -5.41 8.99
CA ARG A 332 -6.97 -4.97 10.35
C ARG A 332 -8.05 -5.28 11.35
N VAL A 333 -7.61 -5.65 12.56
CA VAL A 333 -8.52 -5.96 13.69
C VAL A 333 -9.09 -4.67 14.26
N ALA A 334 -10.38 -4.67 14.53
CA ALA A 334 -11.08 -3.66 15.31
C ALA A 334 -12.19 -4.33 16.12
N ASP A 335 -12.65 -3.66 17.18
CA ASP A 335 -13.74 -4.16 18.02
C ASP A 335 -15.00 -4.39 17.18
N GLY A 336 -15.63 -5.56 17.35
CA GLY A 336 -16.81 -5.97 16.61
C GLY A 336 -16.59 -6.36 15.15
N LYS A 337 -15.37 -6.25 14.62
CA LYS A 337 -15.05 -6.58 13.24
C LYS A 337 -14.57 -8.04 13.12
N SER A 338 -15.37 -8.87 12.47
CA SER A 338 -15.06 -10.29 12.21
C SER A 338 -14.43 -10.53 10.84
N MET A 339 -14.71 -9.68 9.85
CA MET A 339 -14.30 -9.84 8.46
C MET A 339 -13.97 -8.50 7.80
N GLY A 340 -13.04 -8.50 6.87
CA GLY A 340 -12.79 -7.40 5.96
C GLY A 340 -13.23 -7.74 4.54
N TYR A 341 -13.63 -6.73 3.78
CA TYR A 341 -14.11 -6.90 2.42
C TYR A 341 -13.33 -6.02 1.44
N VAL A 342 -13.01 -6.59 0.30
CA VAL A 342 -12.46 -5.87 -0.84
C VAL A 342 -13.45 -6.02 -1.99
N VAL A 343 -13.97 -4.92 -2.49
CA VAL A 343 -14.76 -4.89 -3.71
C VAL A 343 -13.84 -4.49 -4.85
N ASP A 344 -13.66 -5.38 -5.79
CA ASP A 344 -12.87 -5.15 -7.00
C ASP A 344 -13.74 -5.42 -8.24
N PHE A 345 -13.32 -4.96 -9.41
CA PHE A 345 -14.17 -4.95 -10.60
C PHE A 345 -13.68 -5.96 -11.64
N ASN A 346 -14.64 -6.63 -12.27
CA ASN A 346 -14.37 -7.58 -13.34
C ASN A 346 -14.12 -6.85 -14.67
N ASP A 347 -12.99 -6.13 -14.74
CA ASP A 347 -12.60 -5.34 -15.90
C ASP A 347 -12.20 -6.26 -17.08
N SER A 348 -13.16 -6.67 -17.92
CA SER A 348 -12.96 -7.61 -19.03
C SER A 348 -13.02 -6.94 -20.42
N HIS A 349 -13.47 -5.69 -20.51
CA HIS A 349 -13.76 -4.97 -21.74
C HIS A 349 -12.52 -4.55 -22.55
N LEU A 350 -11.33 -4.54 -21.95
CA LEU A 350 -10.05 -4.31 -22.61
C LEU A 350 -9.03 -5.37 -22.19
N ARG A 351 -8.33 -5.96 -23.15
CA ARG A 351 -7.34 -7.04 -22.88
C ARG A 351 -6.31 -6.67 -21.80
N THR A 352 -5.83 -5.43 -21.80
CA THR A 352 -4.89 -4.95 -20.79
C THR A 352 -5.52 -4.96 -19.39
N LEU A 353 -6.75 -4.49 -19.25
CA LEU A 353 -7.45 -4.45 -17.97
C LEU A 353 -7.83 -5.85 -17.48
N TYR A 354 -8.23 -6.74 -18.42
CA TYR A 354 -8.44 -8.16 -18.11
C TYR A 354 -7.19 -8.81 -17.53
N ASN A 355 -6.02 -8.60 -18.15
CA ASN A 355 -4.76 -9.14 -17.63
C ASN A 355 -4.43 -8.59 -16.24
N HIS A 356 -4.71 -7.31 -16.00
CA HIS A 356 -4.54 -6.71 -14.67
C HIS A 356 -5.51 -7.29 -13.63
N ARG A 357 -6.75 -7.55 -14.03
CA ARG A 357 -7.76 -8.21 -13.19
C ARG A 357 -7.32 -9.63 -12.81
N VAL A 358 -6.84 -10.42 -13.77
CA VAL A 358 -6.31 -11.77 -13.52
C VAL A 358 -5.15 -11.72 -12.52
N LEU A 359 -4.20 -10.80 -12.72
CA LEU A 359 -3.08 -10.62 -11.80
C LEU A 359 -3.55 -10.24 -10.39
N ARG A 360 -4.52 -9.33 -10.26
CA ARG A 360 -5.11 -8.99 -8.95
C ARG A 360 -5.72 -10.21 -8.26
N GLY A 361 -6.46 -11.05 -9.02
CA GLY A 361 -7.03 -12.30 -8.50
C GLY A 361 -5.96 -13.28 -7.97
N GLN A 362 -4.85 -13.44 -8.69
CA GLN A 362 -3.72 -14.25 -8.24
C GLN A 362 -3.09 -13.72 -6.96
N ILE A 363 -2.93 -12.40 -6.85
CA ILE A 363 -2.40 -11.75 -5.64
C ILE A 363 -3.36 -11.97 -4.46
N TYR A 364 -4.66 -11.77 -4.62
CA TYR A 364 -5.64 -12.03 -3.57
C TYR A 364 -5.62 -13.50 -3.13
N GLN A 365 -5.48 -14.42 -4.07
CA GLN A 365 -5.33 -15.85 -3.76
C GLN A 365 -4.06 -16.13 -2.96
N SER A 366 -2.92 -15.54 -3.34
CA SER A 366 -1.65 -15.69 -2.59
C SER A 366 -1.72 -15.11 -1.17
N LEU A 367 -2.59 -14.13 -0.95
CA LEU A 367 -2.91 -13.60 0.38
C LEU A 367 -3.93 -14.46 1.14
N GLY A 368 -4.36 -15.60 0.58
CA GLY A 368 -5.36 -16.46 1.19
C GLY A 368 -6.71 -15.78 1.40
N TYR A 369 -7.08 -14.85 0.51
CA TYR A 369 -8.39 -14.21 0.51
C TYR A 369 -9.38 -15.07 -0.27
N THR A 370 -10.56 -15.29 0.27
CA THR A 370 -11.66 -15.94 -0.46
C THR A 370 -12.19 -14.99 -1.52
N GLN A 371 -12.51 -15.51 -2.70
CA GLN A 371 -13.01 -14.70 -3.81
C GLN A 371 -14.38 -15.18 -4.24
N THR A 372 -15.32 -14.28 -4.47
CA THR A 372 -16.69 -14.56 -4.90
C THR A 372 -17.21 -13.48 -5.85
N THR A 373 -18.26 -13.78 -6.57
CA THR A 373 -19.04 -12.83 -7.37
C THR A 373 -20.37 -12.47 -6.72
N GLU A 374 -20.70 -13.08 -5.59
CA GLU A 374 -21.93 -12.82 -4.84
C GLU A 374 -21.62 -11.94 -3.62
N LEU A 375 -22.34 -10.82 -3.49
CA LEU A 375 -22.33 -9.97 -2.31
C LEU A 375 -23.08 -10.67 -1.16
N PRO A 376 -22.69 -10.51 0.10
CA PRO A 376 -23.34 -11.13 1.24
C PRO A 376 -24.75 -10.60 1.46
#